data_cfc848f448e556fa05af6a8b75aaa68b
#
_entry.id   cfc848f448e556fa05af6a8b75aaa68b
#
_cell.length_a   1.000
_cell.length_b   1.000
_cell.length_c   1.000
_cell.angle_alpha   90.00
_cell.angle_beta   90.00
_cell.angle_gamma   90.00
#
_symmetry.space_group_name_H-M   'P 1'
#
loop_
_entity.id
_entity.type
_entity.pdbx_description
1 polymer ?
#
loop_
_entity_poly.entity_id
_entity_poly.type
_entity_poly.pdbx_seq_one_letter_code
_entity_poly.pdbx_strand_id
1 'polypeptide(L)'
;MAFHNPTAFGVLRPLALVSVLALAACGQKPQQNPGGMKVPVSVVQIQPHPTVVNTELPGRVQAIEDAEVRARVNGIVESIDFEQGSEVKKGQLLFTIDPAPYRAARDQAAAQLKNAQAADYTAQLQAKRFAALVKQHAVAQQDYDNAVAQARQTAASAAAAKAALEAATINLDYTRVVSPIDGRIGKSLVTVGALVSATSATALATVQRLNEVYVDITQPVAQLSTLRRQLAEGILKPDAQGDTQAEVLLGDGDVYRHKGKLLFSGVSVDPGTGQVNLRALFPNPEQILLPGLYVRVQLAQGVDQKALVVPEQAIQRTADGRSTIVKITDGKANFVPVELGPRAGQGYIVSQGLQAGDQVVVEGFQKIRPGAPVQPMPWKPAGAAAQSQSH
;
A
#
# COMPACT_ATOMS: atom_id res chain seq x y z
N MET A 1 29.27 -67.45 -21.19
CA MET A 1 29.65 -68.41 -20.19
C MET A 1 28.44 -68.68 -19.37
N ALA A 2 27.59 -69.72 -19.74
CA ALA A 2 27.77 -71.12 -19.42
C ALA A 2 27.75 -71.28 -17.88
N PHE A 3 26.95 -72.04 -17.20
CA PHE A 3 26.35 -73.35 -17.34
C PHE A 3 25.29 -73.52 -16.26
N HIS A 4 24.21 -74.08 -16.41
CA HIS A 4 23.74 -75.44 -16.56
C HIS A 4 22.98 -75.94 -15.31
N ASN A 5 21.78 -76.36 -15.58
CA ASN A 5 20.86 -77.40 -15.00
C ASN A 5 21.60 -78.66 -14.44
N PRO A 6 20.93 -79.72 -13.91
CA PRO A 6 19.49 -80.10 -13.93
C PRO A 6 19.00 -81.04 -12.79
N THR A 7 17.72 -81.43 -12.86
CA THR A 7 17.08 -82.76 -12.58
C THR A 7 17.07 -83.27 -11.12
N ALA A 8 16.09 -84.03 -10.60
CA ALA A 8 15.16 -85.00 -11.17
C ALA A 8 14.09 -85.47 -10.16
N PHE A 9 12.98 -85.91 -10.69
CA PHE A 9 12.20 -87.11 -10.48
C PHE A 9 11.87 -87.69 -9.07
N GLY A 10 10.54 -88.11 -8.90
CA GLY A 10 10.01 -89.11 -8.05
C GLY A 10 8.56 -88.94 -7.66
N VAL A 11 7.70 -89.33 -8.45
CA VAL A 11 6.75 -90.45 -8.56
C VAL A 11 6.38 -91.09 -7.22
N LEU A 12 5.08 -91.02 -6.77
CA LEU A 12 4.21 -92.22 -6.49
C LEU A 12 2.81 -91.73 -6.14
N ARG A 13 1.80 -92.34 -6.86
CA ARG A 13 0.37 -92.52 -6.64
C ARG A 13 0.16 -93.72 -5.78
N PRO A 14 -1.15 -94.21 -5.41
CA PRO A 14 -2.44 -93.57 -5.18
C PRO A 14 -3.12 -94.15 -3.89
N LEU A 15 -4.32 -93.78 -3.57
CA LEU A 15 -5.46 -94.56 -3.01
C LEU A 15 -6.37 -93.64 -2.21
N ALA A 16 -7.47 -93.47 -2.46
CA ALA A 16 -8.84 -94.05 -2.62
C ALA A 16 -9.81 -93.15 -1.84
N LEU A 17 -10.71 -92.55 -2.50
CA LEU A 17 -12.15 -92.95 -2.67
C LEU A 17 -12.95 -92.98 -1.36
N VAL A 18 -14.12 -92.25 -1.40
CA VAL A 18 -15.30 -92.39 -0.52
C VAL A 18 -15.36 -91.47 0.70
N SER A 19 -15.96 -90.31 0.53
CA SER A 19 -17.01 -89.79 1.40
C SER A 19 -17.71 -88.59 0.69
N VAL A 20 -18.62 -88.94 -0.14
CA VAL A 20 -19.65 -88.12 -0.75
C VAL A 20 -20.82 -88.02 0.19
N LEU A 21 -21.50 -86.89 0.22
CA LEU A 21 -22.80 -86.54 0.83
C LEU A 21 -22.77 -86.27 2.34
N ALA A 22 -22.64 -85.01 2.68
CA ALA A 22 -23.58 -84.32 3.58
C ALA A 22 -23.02 -82.87 3.86
N LEU A 23 -23.31 -81.89 3.01
CA LEU A 23 -23.37 -80.46 3.40
C LEU A 23 -23.93 -79.61 2.23
N ALA A 24 -25.18 -79.95 1.91
CA ALA A 24 -26.00 -79.06 1.10
C ALA A 24 -27.13 -78.53 1.98
N ALA A 25 -26.80 -77.52 2.86
CA ALA A 25 -27.85 -76.71 3.48
C ALA A 25 -27.19 -75.59 4.30
N CYS A 26 -26.45 -74.67 3.65
CA CYS A 26 -26.33 -73.33 4.15
C CYS A 26 -26.93 -72.38 3.10
N GLY A 27 -28.23 -72.16 3.27
CA GLY A 27 -28.94 -71.12 2.53
C GLY A 27 -28.23 -69.81 2.68
N GLN A 28 -27.72 -69.25 1.57
CA GLN A 28 -27.43 -67.85 1.45
C GLN A 28 -28.68 -67.07 1.78
N LYS A 29 -28.73 -66.51 3.02
CA LYS A 29 -29.66 -65.44 3.29
C LYS A 29 -29.38 -64.38 2.25
N PRO A 30 -30.38 -63.86 1.54
CA PRO A 30 -30.20 -62.73 0.71
C PRO A 30 -29.61 -61.63 1.61
N GLN A 31 -28.40 -61.13 1.26
CA GLN A 31 -27.78 -59.99 1.86
C GLN A 31 -28.80 -58.86 1.69
N GLN A 32 -29.60 -58.61 2.72
CA GLN A 32 -30.43 -57.43 2.80
C GLN A 32 -29.46 -56.26 2.64
N ASN A 33 -29.49 -55.68 1.46
CA ASN A 33 -28.98 -54.32 1.25
C ASN A 33 -29.49 -53.51 2.44
N PRO A 34 -28.65 -52.97 3.35
CA PRO A 34 -29.16 -52.12 4.40
C PRO A 34 -29.76 -50.92 3.69
N GLY A 35 -31.07 -50.97 3.50
CA GLY A 35 -31.83 -49.85 2.95
C GLY A 35 -31.38 -48.60 3.66
N GLY A 36 -30.67 -47.78 2.91
CA GLY A 36 -30.28 -46.42 3.14
C GLY A 36 -30.31 -45.90 4.56
N MET A 37 -29.29 -46.27 5.36
CA MET A 37 -29.05 -45.51 6.59
C MET A 37 -28.74 -44.07 6.16
N LYS A 38 -29.69 -43.14 6.40
CA LYS A 38 -29.51 -41.74 6.05
C LYS A 38 -28.34 -41.22 6.82
N VAL A 39 -27.34 -40.74 6.12
CA VAL A 39 -26.12 -40.15 6.75
C VAL A 39 -26.51 -38.80 7.36
N PRO A 40 -26.30 -38.59 8.68
CA PRO A 40 -26.55 -37.28 9.29
C PRO A 40 -25.53 -36.27 8.77
N VAL A 41 -26.02 -35.09 8.35
CA VAL A 41 -25.22 -34.03 7.79
C VAL A 41 -25.65 -32.66 8.34
N SER A 42 -24.72 -31.81 8.67
CA SER A 42 -25.03 -30.43 9.06
C SER A 42 -25.26 -29.60 7.80
N VAL A 43 -26.37 -28.89 7.76
CA VAL A 43 -26.80 -28.11 6.59
C VAL A 43 -27.08 -26.66 6.96
N VAL A 44 -26.80 -25.75 6.04
CA VAL A 44 -27.25 -24.37 6.06
C VAL A 44 -28.23 -24.14 4.91
N GLN A 45 -29.32 -23.45 5.20
CA GLN A 45 -30.22 -22.97 4.15
C GLN A 45 -29.73 -21.65 3.63
N ILE A 46 -29.44 -21.58 2.34
CA ILE A 46 -28.93 -20.39 1.71
C ILE A 46 -30.07 -19.40 1.47
N GLN A 47 -29.97 -18.25 2.11
CA GLN A 47 -30.91 -17.15 1.93
C GLN A 47 -30.18 -15.93 1.40
N PRO A 48 -30.79 -15.16 0.48
CA PRO A 48 -30.19 -13.90 0.02
C PRO A 48 -30.19 -12.89 1.15
N HIS A 49 -29.06 -12.26 1.40
CA HIS A 49 -28.95 -11.17 2.37
C HIS A 49 -28.01 -10.08 1.85
N PRO A 50 -28.25 -8.81 2.23
CA PRO A 50 -27.36 -7.72 1.87
C PRO A 50 -25.96 -7.97 2.40
N THR A 51 -24.98 -7.97 1.50
CA THR A 51 -23.60 -8.30 1.84
C THR A 51 -22.66 -7.28 1.20
N VAL A 52 -21.72 -6.75 2.00
CA VAL A 52 -20.67 -5.88 1.49
C VAL A 52 -19.68 -6.71 0.67
N VAL A 53 -19.48 -6.31 -0.57
CA VAL A 53 -18.51 -6.94 -1.47
C VAL A 53 -17.18 -6.22 -1.29
N ASN A 54 -16.21 -6.92 -0.71
CA ASN A 54 -14.85 -6.42 -0.53
C ASN A 54 -13.93 -7.03 -1.58
N THR A 55 -12.98 -6.22 -2.06
CA THR A 55 -11.91 -6.70 -2.92
C THR A 55 -10.58 -6.44 -2.23
N GLU A 56 -9.72 -7.46 -2.18
CA GLU A 56 -8.34 -7.32 -1.71
C GLU A 56 -7.43 -6.97 -2.88
N LEU A 57 -6.70 -5.89 -2.74
CA LEU A 57 -5.77 -5.37 -3.72
C LEU A 57 -4.39 -5.19 -3.12
N PRO A 58 -3.32 -5.42 -3.87
CA PRO A 58 -1.97 -5.13 -3.42
C PRO A 58 -1.76 -3.62 -3.31
N GLY A 59 -1.05 -3.19 -2.27
CA GLY A 59 -0.71 -1.80 -2.06
C GLY A 59 0.70 -1.63 -1.50
N ARG A 60 1.25 -0.44 -1.69
CA ARG A 60 2.53 -0.02 -1.12
C ARG A 60 2.37 1.29 -0.37
N VAL A 61 2.88 1.34 0.84
CA VAL A 61 2.86 2.53 1.68
C VAL A 61 3.86 3.57 1.14
N GLN A 62 3.43 4.84 1.10
CA GLN A 62 4.24 6.00 0.73
C GLN A 62 4.11 7.08 1.80
N ALA A 63 5.18 7.81 2.07
CA ALA A 63 5.09 8.98 2.93
C ALA A 63 4.20 10.05 2.28
N ILE A 64 3.49 10.83 3.11
CA ILE A 64 2.68 11.95 2.57
C ILE A 64 3.57 13.08 2.04
N GLU A 65 4.71 13.30 2.69
CA GLU A 65 5.78 14.17 2.23
C GLU A 65 7.12 13.46 2.42
N ASP A 66 7.95 13.50 1.40
CA ASP A 66 9.30 12.93 1.39
C ASP A 66 10.25 14.02 0.88
N ALA A 67 11.08 14.53 1.77
CA ALA A 67 12.01 15.61 1.48
C ALA A 67 13.44 15.11 1.59
N GLU A 68 14.10 14.99 0.46
CA GLU A 68 15.52 14.72 0.40
C GLU A 68 16.30 16.00 0.67
N VAL A 69 17.03 16.03 1.79
CA VAL A 69 17.89 17.14 2.19
C VAL A 69 19.19 17.03 1.42
N ARG A 70 19.51 18.07 0.62
CA ARG A 70 20.69 18.10 -0.24
C ARG A 70 21.57 19.32 0.07
N ALA A 71 22.87 19.17 -0.16
CA ALA A 71 23.82 20.29 -0.08
C ALA A 71 23.51 21.34 -1.15
N ARG A 72 23.45 22.63 -0.76
CA ARG A 72 23.21 23.78 -1.64
C ARG A 72 24.49 24.60 -1.89
N VAL A 73 25.55 24.31 -1.14
CA VAL A 73 26.88 24.90 -1.26
C VAL A 73 27.94 23.80 -1.19
N ASN A 74 29.12 24.08 -1.68
CA ASN A 74 30.25 23.17 -1.63
C ASN A 74 31.01 23.35 -0.30
N GLY A 75 31.50 22.25 0.29
CA GLY A 75 32.30 22.35 1.50
C GLY A 75 32.43 21.06 2.25
N ILE A 76 33.07 21.09 3.39
CA ILE A 76 33.25 19.94 4.27
C ILE A 76 32.17 19.99 5.33
N VAL A 77 31.57 18.85 5.65
CA VAL A 77 30.60 18.70 6.75
C VAL A 77 31.37 18.88 8.07
N GLU A 78 31.05 19.92 8.82
CA GLU A 78 31.66 20.22 10.12
C GLU A 78 30.98 19.48 11.26
N SER A 79 29.64 19.44 11.24
CA SER A 79 28.83 18.74 12.26
C SER A 79 27.56 18.14 11.69
N ILE A 80 27.04 17.13 12.42
CA ILE A 80 25.71 16.53 12.22
C ILE A 80 24.95 16.80 13.51
N ASP A 81 23.89 17.63 13.43
CA ASP A 81 23.23 18.26 14.59
C ASP A 81 21.87 17.62 14.89
N PHE A 82 21.68 16.35 14.55
CA PHE A 82 20.46 15.58 14.83
C PHE A 82 20.78 14.13 15.22
N GLU A 83 19.82 13.48 15.89
CA GLU A 83 19.83 12.06 16.15
C GLU A 83 19.13 11.31 15.01
N GLN A 84 19.78 10.28 14.45
CA GLN A 84 19.22 9.51 13.34
C GLN A 84 17.96 8.76 13.79
N GLY A 85 16.90 8.87 12.99
CA GLY A 85 15.59 8.28 13.30
C GLY A 85 14.73 9.10 14.26
N SER A 86 15.19 10.28 14.71
CA SER A 86 14.41 11.18 15.56
C SER A 86 13.39 12.01 14.77
N GLU A 87 12.45 12.63 15.48
CA GLU A 87 11.58 13.65 14.91
C GLU A 87 12.26 14.99 14.85
N VAL A 88 12.14 15.67 13.72
CA VAL A 88 12.69 16.99 13.45
C VAL A 88 11.60 17.96 13.03
N LYS A 89 11.80 19.23 13.34
CA LYS A 89 10.89 20.32 12.95
C LYS A 89 11.41 21.06 11.74
N LYS A 90 10.52 21.61 10.94
CA LYS A 90 10.86 22.53 9.86
C LYS A 90 11.73 23.67 10.38
N GLY A 91 12.87 23.93 9.71
CA GLY A 91 13.83 24.94 10.12
C GLY A 91 14.83 24.47 11.18
N GLN A 92 14.71 23.26 11.73
CA GLN A 92 15.71 22.70 12.66
C GLN A 92 17.01 22.43 11.92
N LEU A 93 18.15 22.82 12.54
CA LEU A 93 19.48 22.57 12.02
C LEU A 93 19.77 21.07 11.99
N LEU A 94 20.25 20.58 10.85
CA LEU A 94 20.56 19.17 10.62
C LEU A 94 22.06 18.96 10.37
N PHE A 95 22.67 19.81 9.54
CA PHE A 95 24.10 19.74 9.24
C PHE A 95 24.68 21.16 9.20
N THR A 96 25.93 21.24 9.56
CA THR A 96 26.74 22.45 9.37
C THR A 96 27.86 22.12 8.37
N ILE A 97 27.91 22.87 7.28
CA ILE A 97 29.00 22.84 6.30
C ILE A 97 29.97 23.97 6.69
N ASP A 98 31.29 23.76 6.59
CA ASP A 98 32.30 24.76 6.97
C ASP A 98 31.93 26.19 6.50
N PRO A 99 31.55 27.10 7.40
CA PRO A 99 31.09 28.43 7.05
C PRO A 99 32.23 29.43 6.85
N ALA A 100 33.49 29.08 7.16
CA ALA A 100 34.58 30.02 7.19
C ALA A 100 34.84 30.71 5.84
N PRO A 101 34.87 29.99 4.69
CA PRO A 101 35.05 30.63 3.38
C PRO A 101 33.88 31.56 3.02
N TYR A 102 32.66 31.16 3.35
CA TYR A 102 31.45 31.92 3.05
C TYR A 102 31.29 33.14 3.94
N ARG A 103 31.74 33.07 5.21
CA ARG A 103 31.81 34.20 6.14
C ARG A 103 32.77 35.22 5.63
N ALA A 104 33.98 34.81 5.19
CA ALA A 104 35.00 35.71 4.62
C ALA A 104 34.46 36.40 3.33
N ALA A 105 33.78 35.64 2.44
CA ALA A 105 33.19 36.21 1.22
C ALA A 105 32.11 37.26 1.53
N ARG A 106 31.23 36.98 2.50
CA ARG A 106 30.21 37.92 2.97
C ARG A 106 30.82 39.20 3.56
N ASP A 107 31.87 39.06 4.38
CA ASP A 107 32.54 40.19 5.00
C ASP A 107 33.27 41.07 3.95
N GLN A 108 33.87 40.46 2.93
CA GLN A 108 34.45 41.14 1.78
C GLN A 108 33.39 41.95 1.02
N ALA A 109 32.23 41.32 0.71
CA ALA A 109 31.12 41.99 0.02
C ALA A 109 30.53 43.13 0.87
N ALA A 110 30.47 42.99 2.19
CA ALA A 110 30.04 44.05 3.11
C ALA A 110 31.00 45.26 3.10
N ALA A 111 32.31 45.02 3.05
CA ALA A 111 33.29 46.08 2.92
C ALA A 111 33.18 46.83 1.57
N GLN A 112 32.96 46.09 0.48
CA GLN A 112 32.74 46.69 -0.85
C GLN A 112 31.47 47.56 -0.88
N LEU A 113 30.37 47.10 -0.25
CA LEU A 113 29.18 47.93 -0.13
C LEU A 113 29.41 49.21 0.64
N LYS A 114 30.14 49.18 1.76
CA LYS A 114 30.50 50.40 2.53
C LYS A 114 31.30 51.39 1.68
N ASN A 115 32.28 50.93 0.90
CA ASN A 115 33.07 51.78 0.00
C ASN A 115 32.17 52.40 -1.09
N ALA A 116 31.29 51.61 -1.73
CA ALA A 116 30.38 52.11 -2.75
C ALA A 116 29.36 53.13 -2.19
N GLN A 117 28.87 52.90 -0.99
CA GLN A 117 27.97 53.86 -0.29
C GLN A 117 28.67 55.17 0.06
N ALA A 118 29.95 55.14 0.49
CA ALA A 118 30.72 56.34 0.75
C ALA A 118 30.97 57.18 -0.53
N ALA A 119 31.26 56.49 -1.65
CA ALA A 119 31.41 57.16 -2.95
C ALA A 119 30.09 57.77 -3.44
N ASP A 120 28.99 57.04 -3.29
CA ASP A 120 27.63 57.50 -3.65
C ASP A 120 27.23 58.74 -2.81
N TYR A 121 27.45 58.68 -1.50
CA TYR A 121 27.18 59.81 -0.61
C TYR A 121 27.95 61.06 -1.03
N THR A 122 29.24 60.91 -1.37
CA THR A 122 30.08 62.02 -1.82
C THR A 122 29.57 62.64 -3.14
N ALA A 123 29.23 61.78 -4.11
CA ALA A 123 28.73 62.22 -5.42
C ALA A 123 27.35 62.91 -5.31
N GLN A 124 26.46 62.40 -4.46
CA GLN A 124 25.18 63.03 -4.18
C GLN A 124 25.31 64.39 -3.53
N LEU A 125 26.25 64.57 -2.56
CA LEU A 125 26.53 65.86 -1.97
C LEU A 125 27.07 66.83 -2.99
N GLN A 126 27.95 66.40 -3.92
CA GLN A 126 28.47 67.21 -5.00
C GLN A 126 27.34 67.62 -5.98
N ALA A 127 26.55 66.73 -6.46
CA ALA A 127 25.39 67.02 -7.31
C ALA A 127 24.39 68.00 -6.66
N LYS A 128 24.15 67.87 -5.34
CA LYS A 128 23.31 68.77 -4.57
C LYS A 128 23.93 70.18 -4.48
N ARG A 129 25.22 70.30 -4.28
CA ARG A 129 25.90 71.56 -4.28
C ARG A 129 25.84 72.27 -5.65
N PHE A 130 26.15 71.52 -6.73
CA PHE A 130 26.08 72.06 -8.08
C PHE A 130 24.65 72.46 -8.49
N ALA A 131 23.64 71.75 -8.02
CA ALA A 131 22.23 72.10 -8.22
C ALA A 131 21.86 73.49 -7.64
N ALA A 132 22.50 73.91 -6.53
CA ALA A 132 22.33 75.25 -5.96
C ALA A 132 23.04 76.30 -6.74
N LEU A 133 24.34 76.01 -7.12
CA LEU A 133 25.21 76.97 -7.81
C LEU A 133 24.78 77.26 -9.25
N VAL A 134 24.24 76.27 -9.99
CA VAL A 134 23.79 76.47 -11.37
C VAL A 134 22.61 77.40 -11.42
N LYS A 135 21.73 77.40 -10.42
CA LYS A 135 20.58 78.34 -10.30
C LYS A 135 21.01 79.76 -10.13
N GLN A 136 22.23 79.99 -9.58
CA GLN A 136 22.86 81.30 -9.39
C GLN A 136 23.82 81.68 -10.52
N HIS A 137 23.84 80.87 -11.62
CA HIS A 137 24.78 81.01 -12.74
C HIS A 137 26.25 81.01 -12.30
N ALA A 138 26.58 80.41 -11.16
CA ALA A 138 27.95 80.41 -10.62
C ALA A 138 28.81 79.24 -11.15
N VAL A 139 28.18 78.25 -11.87
CA VAL A 139 28.84 77.12 -12.55
C VAL A 139 28.17 76.84 -13.90
N ALA A 140 28.94 76.16 -14.80
CA ALA A 140 28.38 75.77 -16.10
C ALA A 140 27.28 74.64 -15.95
N GLN A 141 26.33 74.69 -16.83
CA GLN A 141 25.27 73.63 -16.85
C GLN A 141 25.89 72.23 -17.03
N GLN A 142 26.93 72.15 -17.86
CA GLN A 142 27.68 70.90 -18.10
C GLN A 142 28.26 70.29 -16.83
N ASP A 143 28.77 71.11 -15.92
CA ASP A 143 29.38 70.67 -14.65
C ASP A 143 28.30 70.06 -13.72
N TYR A 144 27.10 70.66 -13.71
CA TYR A 144 25.97 70.11 -12.98
C TYR A 144 25.50 68.78 -13.59
N ASP A 145 25.36 68.69 -14.91
CA ASP A 145 24.93 67.49 -15.60
C ASP A 145 25.93 66.35 -15.38
N ASN A 146 27.24 66.63 -15.41
CA ASN A 146 28.29 65.69 -15.07
C ASN A 146 28.18 65.18 -13.60
N ALA A 147 27.94 66.09 -12.66
CA ALA A 147 27.78 65.73 -11.25
C ALA A 147 26.53 64.84 -11.02
N VAL A 148 25.42 65.13 -11.72
CA VAL A 148 24.21 64.29 -11.69
C VAL A 148 24.46 62.91 -12.30
N ALA A 149 25.17 62.87 -13.43
CA ALA A 149 25.53 61.60 -14.06
C ALA A 149 26.40 60.74 -13.13
N GLN A 150 27.42 61.39 -12.48
CA GLN A 150 28.26 60.68 -11.51
C GLN A 150 27.51 60.18 -10.29
N ALA A 151 26.56 60.96 -9.76
CA ALA A 151 25.73 60.54 -8.64
C ALA A 151 24.83 59.34 -9.01
N ARG A 152 24.29 59.32 -10.23
CA ARG A 152 23.51 58.15 -10.74
C ARG A 152 24.41 56.92 -10.91
N GLN A 153 25.61 57.09 -11.42
CA GLN A 153 26.56 55.98 -11.60
C GLN A 153 26.99 55.39 -10.25
N THR A 154 27.32 56.22 -9.24
CA THR A 154 27.70 55.72 -7.90
C THR A 154 26.54 55.09 -7.17
N ALA A 155 25.31 55.58 -7.31
CA ALA A 155 24.11 54.96 -6.79
C ALA A 155 23.90 53.58 -7.39
N ALA A 156 24.09 53.43 -8.71
CA ALA A 156 24.00 52.11 -9.37
C ALA A 156 25.10 51.15 -8.87
N SER A 157 26.33 51.67 -8.64
CA SER A 157 27.41 50.85 -8.08
C SER A 157 27.15 50.41 -6.64
N ALA A 158 26.54 51.26 -5.81
CA ALA A 158 26.12 50.90 -4.45
C ALA A 158 25.00 49.84 -4.45
N ALA A 159 24.07 49.97 -5.38
CA ALA A 159 23.00 48.93 -5.56
C ALA A 159 23.59 47.59 -5.99
N ALA A 160 24.54 47.56 -6.92
CA ALA A 160 25.23 46.33 -7.35
C ALA A 160 26.01 45.68 -6.19
N ALA A 161 26.76 46.50 -5.38
CA ALA A 161 27.48 45.99 -4.21
C ALA A 161 26.51 45.44 -3.13
N LYS A 162 25.33 46.04 -2.97
CA LYS A 162 24.29 45.54 -2.07
C LYS A 162 23.79 44.17 -2.52
N ALA A 163 23.52 43.98 -3.80
CA ALA A 163 23.10 42.68 -4.35
C ALA A 163 24.19 41.62 -4.18
N ALA A 164 25.47 41.99 -4.35
CA ALA A 164 26.59 41.08 -4.12
C ALA A 164 26.69 40.63 -2.65
N LEU A 165 26.48 41.56 -1.68
CA LEU A 165 26.41 41.19 -0.26
C LEU A 165 25.25 40.25 0.05
N GLU A 166 24.08 40.48 -0.52
CA GLU A 166 22.92 39.63 -0.35
C GLU A 166 23.19 38.22 -0.86
N ALA A 167 23.77 38.09 -2.06
CA ALA A 167 24.16 36.78 -2.62
C ALA A 167 25.18 36.04 -1.72
N ALA A 168 26.17 36.73 -1.21
CA ALA A 168 27.16 36.16 -0.29
C ALA A 168 26.54 35.74 1.06
N THR A 169 25.56 36.50 1.55
CA THR A 169 24.81 36.17 2.77
C THR A 169 23.96 34.91 2.58
N ILE A 170 23.24 34.79 1.45
CA ILE A 170 22.46 33.60 1.09
C ILE A 170 23.37 32.36 1.03
N ASN A 171 24.55 32.46 0.44
CA ASN A 171 25.47 31.33 0.38
C ASN A 171 26.00 30.95 1.78
N LEU A 172 26.21 31.90 2.68
CA LEU A 172 26.57 31.64 4.07
C LEU A 172 25.41 30.96 4.81
N ASP A 173 24.17 31.38 4.59
CA ASP A 173 23.00 30.76 5.20
C ASP A 173 22.83 29.30 4.73
N TYR A 174 23.17 28.98 3.49
CA TYR A 174 23.15 27.64 2.95
C TYR A 174 24.18 26.69 3.56
N THR A 175 25.20 27.21 4.28
CA THR A 175 26.10 26.36 5.07
C THR A 175 25.40 25.73 6.27
N ARG A 176 24.27 26.28 6.71
CA ARG A 176 23.41 25.77 7.76
C ARG A 176 22.25 25.03 7.11
N VAL A 177 22.39 23.73 6.97
CA VAL A 177 21.39 22.89 6.34
C VAL A 177 20.29 22.59 7.34
N VAL A 178 19.07 23.03 7.05
CA VAL A 178 17.90 22.88 7.93
C VAL A 178 16.86 21.97 7.31
N SER A 179 15.99 21.39 8.16
CA SER A 179 14.88 20.57 7.68
C SER A 179 13.86 21.42 6.90
N PRO A 180 13.45 21.00 5.69
CA PRO A 180 12.45 21.69 4.91
C PRO A 180 10.99 21.43 5.40
N ILE A 181 10.76 20.33 6.11
CA ILE A 181 9.44 19.87 6.59
C ILE A 181 9.54 19.38 8.04
N ASP A 182 8.38 19.26 8.70
CA ASP A 182 8.25 18.49 9.94
C ASP A 182 8.20 17.01 9.60
N GLY A 183 8.86 16.15 10.40
CA GLY A 183 8.80 14.72 10.17
C GLY A 183 9.93 13.95 10.83
N ARG A 184 10.04 12.68 10.49
CA ARG A 184 11.09 11.80 10.98
C ARG A 184 12.27 11.81 10.01
N ILE A 185 13.47 12.10 10.55
CA ILE A 185 14.69 12.07 9.77
C ILE A 185 15.25 10.64 9.71
N GLY A 186 15.71 10.24 8.53
CA GLY A 186 16.36 8.94 8.33
C GLY A 186 17.81 8.94 8.82
N LYS A 187 18.61 8.01 8.28
CA LYS A 187 20.04 7.96 8.52
C LYS A 187 20.77 9.11 7.81
N SER A 188 21.89 9.56 8.36
CA SER A 188 22.83 10.41 7.62
C SER A 188 23.47 9.60 6.48
N LEU A 189 23.51 10.19 5.29
CA LEU A 189 24.14 9.61 4.10
C LEU A 189 25.61 10.05 3.97
N VAL A 190 26.04 10.99 4.82
CA VAL A 190 27.40 11.53 4.86
C VAL A 190 27.92 11.51 6.30
N THR A 191 29.24 11.60 6.46
CA THR A 191 29.92 11.67 7.75
C THR A 191 30.56 13.04 7.96
N VAL A 192 30.86 13.38 9.20
CA VAL A 192 31.69 14.55 9.52
C VAL A 192 33.04 14.41 8.81
N GLY A 193 33.51 15.49 8.21
CA GLY A 193 34.71 15.52 7.37
C GLY A 193 34.46 15.18 5.89
N ALA A 194 33.28 14.77 5.50
CA ALA A 194 32.93 14.49 4.09
C ALA A 194 32.86 15.78 3.28
N LEU A 195 33.39 15.75 2.05
CA LEU A 195 33.20 16.81 1.08
C LEU A 195 31.85 16.67 0.40
N VAL A 196 31.03 17.71 0.44
CA VAL A 196 29.72 17.78 -0.21
C VAL A 196 29.70 18.82 -1.30
N SER A 197 28.88 18.65 -2.31
CA SER A 197 28.85 19.52 -3.48
C SER A 197 27.42 19.84 -3.90
N ALA A 198 27.16 21.12 -4.12
CA ALA A 198 25.91 21.62 -4.69
C ALA A 198 25.74 21.16 -6.15
N THR A 199 26.83 21.05 -6.93
CA THR A 199 26.79 20.66 -8.34
C THR A 199 26.36 19.19 -8.53
N SER A 200 26.85 18.29 -7.67
CA SER A 200 26.43 16.89 -7.65
C SER A 200 25.14 16.68 -6.84
N ALA A 201 24.60 17.75 -6.25
CA ALA A 201 23.42 17.73 -5.39
C ALA A 201 23.50 16.61 -4.34
N THR A 202 24.65 16.53 -3.62
CA THR A 202 24.91 15.45 -2.65
C THR A 202 23.78 15.34 -1.65
N ALA A 203 23.15 14.16 -1.60
CA ALA A 203 22.12 13.84 -0.63
C ALA A 203 22.75 13.69 0.77
N LEU A 204 22.16 14.34 1.77
CA LEU A 204 22.65 14.35 3.15
C LEU A 204 21.81 13.48 4.06
N ALA A 205 20.47 13.57 3.96
CA ALA A 205 19.49 12.79 4.69
C ALA A 205 18.13 12.91 4.00
N THR A 206 17.18 12.09 4.44
CA THR A 206 15.78 12.17 4.02
C THR A 206 14.91 12.44 5.24
N VAL A 207 13.98 13.38 5.13
CA VAL A 207 12.96 13.66 6.17
C VAL A 207 11.61 13.29 5.62
N GLN A 208 10.87 12.45 6.35
CA GLN A 208 9.58 11.92 5.94
C GLN A 208 8.49 12.26 6.96
N ARG A 209 7.34 12.74 6.47
CA ARG A 209 6.17 12.94 7.32
C ARG A 209 5.33 11.67 7.35
N LEU A 210 5.19 11.07 8.56
CA LEU A 210 4.63 9.74 8.76
C LEU A 210 3.33 9.71 9.56
N ASN A 211 2.84 10.86 10.09
CA ASN A 211 1.59 10.92 10.87
C ASN A 211 0.36 10.50 10.06
N GLU A 212 0.44 10.71 8.76
CA GLU A 212 -0.46 10.17 7.76
C GLU A 212 0.39 9.58 6.64
N VAL A 213 -0.14 8.58 5.96
CA VAL A 213 0.55 7.92 4.84
C VAL A 213 -0.40 7.70 3.68
N TYR A 214 0.14 7.72 2.49
CA TYR A 214 -0.55 7.21 1.32
C TYR A 214 -0.33 5.71 1.18
N VAL A 215 -1.33 5.02 0.68
CA VAL A 215 -1.18 3.67 0.16
C VAL A 215 -1.52 3.71 -1.32
N ASP A 216 -0.53 3.45 -2.14
CA ASP A 216 -0.70 3.31 -3.58
C ASP A 216 -1.13 1.87 -3.87
N ILE A 217 -2.33 1.72 -4.42
CA ILE A 217 -3.03 0.47 -4.65
C ILE A 217 -3.09 0.25 -6.15
N THR A 218 -2.79 -0.95 -6.61
CA THR A 218 -2.87 -1.30 -8.03
C THR A 218 -4.06 -2.21 -8.29
N GLN A 219 -4.89 -1.87 -9.28
CA GLN A 219 -6.07 -2.64 -9.66
C GLN A 219 -6.07 -2.91 -11.18
N PRO A 220 -6.30 -4.17 -11.62
CA PRO A 220 -6.49 -4.50 -13.03
C PRO A 220 -7.72 -3.79 -13.61
N VAL A 221 -7.59 -3.21 -14.81
CA VAL A 221 -8.70 -2.53 -15.51
C VAL A 221 -9.91 -3.44 -15.72
N ALA A 222 -9.67 -4.72 -15.97
CA ALA A 222 -10.75 -5.70 -16.14
C ALA A 222 -11.67 -5.77 -14.89
N GLN A 223 -11.11 -5.74 -13.69
CA GLN A 223 -11.88 -5.73 -12.44
C GLN A 223 -12.66 -4.41 -12.29
N LEU A 224 -12.03 -3.28 -12.59
CA LEU A 224 -12.68 -1.97 -12.53
C LEU A 224 -13.85 -1.86 -13.52
N SER A 225 -13.70 -2.40 -14.73
CA SER A 225 -14.79 -2.41 -15.73
C SER A 225 -15.95 -3.30 -15.31
N THR A 226 -15.66 -4.43 -14.68
CA THR A 226 -16.69 -5.33 -14.12
C THR A 226 -17.45 -4.64 -12.97
N LEU A 227 -16.75 -3.98 -12.07
CA LEU A 227 -17.35 -3.21 -10.98
C LEU A 227 -18.27 -2.11 -11.51
N ARG A 228 -17.81 -1.32 -12.50
CA ARG A 228 -18.64 -0.27 -13.12
C ARG A 228 -19.90 -0.84 -13.76
N ARG A 229 -19.82 -1.98 -14.41
CA ARG A 229 -20.97 -2.65 -15.00
C ARG A 229 -21.94 -3.13 -13.92
N GLN A 230 -21.48 -3.78 -12.86
CA GLN A 230 -22.32 -4.24 -11.75
C GLN A 230 -23.05 -3.09 -11.03
N LEU A 231 -22.39 -1.94 -10.89
CA LEU A 231 -23.02 -0.73 -10.35
C LEU A 231 -24.06 -0.16 -11.32
N ALA A 232 -23.79 -0.15 -12.62
CA ALA A 232 -24.71 0.35 -13.65
C ALA A 232 -25.96 -0.55 -13.79
N GLU A 233 -25.79 -1.85 -13.63
CA GLU A 233 -26.88 -2.85 -13.66
C GLU A 233 -27.65 -2.90 -12.33
N GLY A 234 -27.23 -2.18 -11.29
CA GLY A 234 -27.86 -2.15 -9.97
C GLY A 234 -27.70 -3.43 -9.14
N ILE A 235 -26.79 -4.32 -9.55
CA ILE A 235 -26.39 -5.52 -8.80
C ILE A 235 -25.73 -5.11 -7.50
N LEU A 236 -24.80 -4.15 -7.60
CA LEU A 236 -24.17 -3.49 -6.46
C LEU A 236 -24.79 -2.11 -6.26
N LYS A 237 -25.01 -1.75 -5.00
CA LYS A 237 -25.38 -0.37 -4.63
C LYS A 237 -24.18 0.30 -3.97
N PRO A 238 -23.93 1.59 -4.23
CA PRO A 238 -22.91 2.35 -3.49
C PRO A 238 -23.21 2.28 -1.99
N ASP A 239 -22.17 2.26 -1.19
CA ASP A 239 -22.34 2.34 0.27
C ASP A 239 -22.99 3.67 0.66
N ALA A 240 -23.83 3.63 1.70
CA ALA A 240 -24.64 4.78 2.16
C ALA A 240 -23.80 5.98 2.63
N GLN A 241 -22.51 5.79 2.89
CA GLN A 241 -21.60 6.81 3.40
C GLN A 241 -20.87 7.61 2.33
N GLY A 242 -20.98 7.26 1.04
CA GLY A 242 -20.45 8.04 -0.09
C GLY A 242 -18.92 8.07 -0.23
N ASP A 243 -18.17 7.78 0.81
CA ASP A 243 -16.71 7.68 0.82
C ASP A 243 -16.31 6.20 0.81
N THR A 244 -15.59 5.77 -0.21
CA THR A 244 -15.04 4.41 -0.25
C THR A 244 -14.01 4.25 0.86
N GLN A 245 -14.40 3.55 1.92
CA GLN A 245 -13.49 3.21 3.00
C GLN A 245 -12.52 2.12 2.55
N ALA A 246 -11.26 2.29 2.95
CA ALA A 246 -10.20 1.32 2.73
C ALA A 246 -9.71 0.79 4.07
N GLU A 247 -9.50 -0.53 4.16
CA GLU A 247 -8.89 -1.18 5.32
C GLU A 247 -7.57 -1.81 4.91
N VAL A 248 -6.52 -1.68 5.74
CA VAL A 248 -5.22 -2.29 5.49
C VAL A 248 -5.11 -3.60 6.25
N LEU A 249 -4.70 -4.65 5.56
CA LEU A 249 -4.27 -5.91 6.13
C LEU A 249 -2.75 -5.92 6.16
N LEU A 250 -2.18 -6.07 7.34
CA LEU A 250 -0.74 -6.18 7.56
C LEU A 250 -0.23 -7.57 7.12
N GLY A 251 1.09 -7.72 7.04
CA GLY A 251 1.72 -8.95 6.54
C GLY A 251 1.41 -10.22 7.36
N ASP A 252 1.10 -10.08 8.63
CA ASP A 252 0.67 -11.13 9.57
C ASP A 252 -0.82 -11.48 9.47
N GLY A 253 -1.58 -10.71 8.70
CA GLY A 253 -3.03 -10.88 8.51
C GLY A 253 -3.88 -10.05 9.45
N ASP A 254 -3.27 -9.30 10.36
CA ASP A 254 -3.98 -8.38 11.24
C ASP A 254 -4.53 -7.18 10.46
N VAL A 255 -5.72 -6.74 10.85
CA VAL A 255 -6.35 -5.54 10.30
C VAL A 255 -5.79 -4.31 10.99
N TYR A 256 -5.28 -3.36 10.20
CA TYR A 256 -4.84 -2.08 10.73
C TYR A 256 -6.00 -1.31 11.35
N ARG A 257 -5.80 -0.77 12.55
CA ARG A 257 -6.87 -0.18 13.38
C ARG A 257 -7.58 1.01 12.74
N HIS A 258 -6.84 1.84 12.00
CA HIS A 258 -7.39 3.06 11.41
C HIS A 258 -7.80 2.80 9.96
N LYS A 259 -9.04 3.16 9.65
CA LYS A 259 -9.56 3.10 8.28
C LYS A 259 -9.01 4.26 7.47
N GLY A 260 -8.73 3.98 6.21
CA GLY A 260 -8.31 4.97 5.23
C GLY A 260 -9.46 5.44 4.35
N LYS A 261 -9.22 6.55 3.68
CA LYS A 261 -10.12 7.16 2.70
C LYS A 261 -9.50 7.06 1.31
N LEU A 262 -10.24 6.52 0.34
CA LEU A 262 -9.83 6.54 -1.05
C LEU A 262 -9.89 7.98 -1.58
N LEU A 263 -8.75 8.52 -2.03
CA LEU A 263 -8.67 9.91 -2.51
C LEU A 263 -9.04 10.03 -3.97
N PHE A 264 -8.49 9.15 -4.82
CA PHE A 264 -8.78 9.12 -6.25
C PHE A 264 -8.52 7.74 -6.85
N SER A 265 -9.18 7.46 -7.96
CA SER A 265 -8.77 6.41 -8.89
C SER A 265 -8.00 7.05 -10.04
N GLY A 266 -6.87 6.47 -10.42
CA GLY A 266 -6.04 6.98 -11.51
C GLY A 266 -6.84 7.21 -12.79
N VAL A 267 -6.52 8.29 -13.48
CA VAL A 267 -7.17 8.70 -14.74
C VAL A 267 -6.57 7.98 -15.95
N SER A 268 -5.40 7.32 -15.76
CA SER A 268 -4.70 6.60 -16.82
C SER A 268 -4.42 5.16 -16.43
N VAL A 269 -4.40 4.32 -17.45
CA VAL A 269 -4.01 2.92 -17.36
C VAL A 269 -2.54 2.83 -17.71
N ASP A 270 -1.76 2.12 -16.93
CA ASP A 270 -0.38 1.77 -17.30
C ASP A 270 -0.42 0.80 -18.50
N PRO A 271 0.13 1.19 -19.67
CA PRO A 271 0.02 0.39 -20.89
C PRO A 271 0.83 -0.92 -20.84
N GLY A 272 1.84 -1.00 -19.97
CA GLY A 272 2.67 -2.20 -19.82
C GLY A 272 2.02 -3.27 -18.96
N THR A 273 1.25 -2.88 -17.94
CA THR A 273 0.67 -3.79 -16.96
C THR A 273 -0.86 -3.91 -17.05
N GLY A 274 -1.54 -2.97 -17.74
CA GLY A 274 -3.00 -2.91 -17.78
C GLY A 274 -3.63 -2.60 -16.43
N GLN A 275 -2.90 -1.92 -15.54
CA GLN A 275 -3.36 -1.58 -14.19
C GLN A 275 -3.69 -0.10 -14.04
N VAL A 276 -4.59 0.19 -13.13
CA VAL A 276 -4.93 1.55 -12.66
C VAL A 276 -4.39 1.71 -11.25
N ASN A 277 -3.78 2.86 -10.98
CA ASN A 277 -3.33 3.21 -9.64
C ASN A 277 -4.44 3.95 -8.90
N LEU A 278 -4.75 3.46 -7.71
CA LEU A 278 -5.63 4.08 -6.74
C LEU A 278 -4.77 4.58 -5.59
N ARG A 279 -5.16 5.68 -4.96
CA ARG A 279 -4.47 6.21 -3.78
C ARG A 279 -5.44 6.39 -2.63
N ALA A 280 -5.10 5.83 -1.48
CA ALA A 280 -5.85 6.01 -0.25
C ALA A 280 -4.97 6.69 0.81
N LEU A 281 -5.58 7.53 1.64
CA LEU A 281 -4.94 8.20 2.77
C LEU A 281 -5.30 7.46 4.06
N PHE A 282 -4.28 7.15 4.86
CA PHE A 282 -4.45 6.50 6.16
C PHE A 282 -3.83 7.33 7.28
N PRO A 283 -4.56 7.59 8.37
CA PRO A 283 -3.95 8.08 9.61
C PRO A 283 -2.92 7.08 10.13
N ASN A 284 -1.77 7.56 10.60
CA ASN A 284 -0.68 6.69 11.07
C ASN A 284 -0.03 7.24 12.35
N PRO A 285 -0.81 7.49 13.42
CA PRO A 285 -0.31 8.10 14.65
C PRO A 285 0.73 7.23 15.37
N GLU A 286 0.60 5.91 15.29
CA GLU A 286 1.55 4.96 15.87
C GLU A 286 2.75 4.67 14.98
N GLN A 287 2.83 5.27 13.79
CA GLN A 287 3.89 5.09 12.79
C GLN A 287 4.17 3.61 12.43
N ILE A 288 3.13 2.76 12.45
CA ILE A 288 3.22 1.34 12.09
C ILE A 288 3.37 1.17 10.56
N LEU A 289 2.66 1.99 9.79
CA LEU A 289 2.74 1.97 8.34
C LEU A 289 3.98 2.74 7.89
N LEU A 290 5.06 2.00 7.64
CA LEU A 290 6.32 2.59 7.17
C LEU A 290 6.37 2.68 5.65
N PRO A 291 6.91 3.78 5.07
CA PRO A 291 7.09 3.90 3.63
C PRO A 291 7.87 2.73 3.04
N GLY A 292 7.39 2.23 1.91
CA GLY A 292 7.94 1.05 1.25
C GLY A 292 7.32 -0.28 1.69
N LEU A 293 6.56 -0.31 2.80
CA LEU A 293 5.89 -1.51 3.28
C LEU A 293 4.85 -1.99 2.25
N TYR A 294 4.88 -3.29 1.97
CA TYR A 294 3.85 -3.93 1.17
C TYR A 294 2.68 -4.33 2.06
N VAL A 295 1.48 -3.97 1.66
CA VAL A 295 0.24 -4.23 2.38
C VAL A 295 -0.83 -4.74 1.42
N ARG A 296 -1.85 -5.41 1.96
CA ARG A 296 -3.07 -5.72 1.22
C ARG A 296 -4.15 -4.74 1.67
N VAL A 297 -4.86 -4.17 0.72
CA VAL A 297 -5.93 -3.21 1.00
C VAL A 297 -7.26 -3.83 0.64
N GLN A 298 -8.18 -3.87 1.59
CA GLN A 298 -9.57 -4.20 1.35
C GLN A 298 -10.35 -2.93 1.02
N LEU A 299 -10.96 -2.93 -0.16
CA LEU A 299 -11.85 -1.87 -0.60
C LEU A 299 -13.29 -2.40 -0.63
N ALA A 300 -14.19 -1.71 0.04
CA ALA A 300 -15.63 -1.93 -0.11
C ALA A 300 -16.08 -1.43 -1.49
N GLN A 301 -16.51 -2.33 -2.37
CA GLN A 301 -16.92 -1.99 -3.74
C GLN A 301 -18.41 -1.66 -3.84
N GLY A 302 -19.20 -2.13 -2.89
CA GLY A 302 -20.62 -1.92 -2.85
C GLY A 302 -21.34 -3.01 -2.04
N VAL A 303 -22.65 -2.92 -1.97
CA VAL A 303 -23.51 -3.89 -1.28
C VAL A 303 -24.32 -4.68 -2.31
N ASP A 304 -24.08 -6.00 -2.36
CA ASP A 304 -24.96 -6.92 -3.10
C ASP A 304 -26.17 -7.21 -2.22
N GLN A 305 -27.37 -6.79 -2.69
CA GLN A 305 -28.62 -6.91 -1.93
C GLN A 305 -29.17 -8.35 -1.89
N LYS A 306 -28.69 -9.21 -2.79
CA LYS A 306 -29.19 -10.58 -2.97
C LYS A 306 -28.05 -11.60 -2.95
N ALA A 307 -26.96 -11.29 -2.27
CA ALA A 307 -25.81 -12.20 -2.19
C ALA A 307 -26.19 -13.55 -1.59
N LEU A 308 -25.79 -14.61 -2.25
CA LEU A 308 -25.86 -15.97 -1.72
C LEU A 308 -24.49 -16.33 -1.14
N VAL A 309 -24.37 -16.29 0.18
CA VAL A 309 -23.09 -16.56 0.87
C VAL A 309 -23.08 -17.98 1.39
N VAL A 310 -22.01 -18.71 1.06
CA VAL A 310 -21.77 -20.09 1.52
C VAL A 310 -20.58 -20.09 2.48
N PRO A 311 -20.68 -20.71 3.66
CA PRO A 311 -19.55 -20.87 4.57
C PRO A 311 -18.37 -21.56 3.89
N GLU A 312 -17.15 -21.11 4.18
CA GLU A 312 -15.93 -21.67 3.57
C GLU A 312 -15.82 -23.19 3.77
N GLN A 313 -16.30 -23.70 4.92
CA GLN A 313 -16.30 -25.12 5.27
C GLN A 313 -17.16 -25.99 4.34
N ALA A 314 -18.18 -25.42 3.70
CA ALA A 314 -19.03 -26.13 2.77
C ALA A 314 -18.44 -26.30 1.37
N ILE A 315 -17.37 -25.57 1.08
CA ILE A 315 -16.73 -25.54 -0.22
C ILE A 315 -15.71 -26.66 -0.32
N GLN A 316 -15.85 -27.50 -1.33
CA GLN A 316 -14.91 -28.57 -1.62
C GLN A 316 -14.16 -28.26 -2.91
N ARG A 317 -12.90 -28.59 -2.96
CA ARG A 317 -12.09 -28.49 -4.18
C ARG A 317 -11.90 -29.88 -4.77
N THR A 318 -12.28 -30.05 -6.01
CA THR A 318 -12.06 -31.27 -6.78
C THR A 318 -10.61 -31.38 -7.24
N ALA A 319 -10.16 -32.57 -7.63
CA ALA A 319 -8.80 -32.83 -8.08
C ALA A 319 -8.38 -31.98 -9.29
N ASP A 320 -9.34 -31.53 -10.09
CA ASP A 320 -9.16 -30.63 -11.24
C ASP A 320 -9.22 -29.14 -10.85
N GLY A 321 -9.25 -28.83 -9.54
CA GLY A 321 -9.18 -27.46 -9.01
C GLY A 321 -10.49 -26.71 -9.02
N ARG A 322 -11.60 -27.30 -9.50
CA ARG A 322 -12.92 -26.66 -9.47
C ARG A 322 -13.52 -26.67 -8.07
N SER A 323 -14.28 -25.63 -7.75
CA SER A 323 -15.04 -25.55 -6.50
C SER A 323 -16.38 -26.24 -6.65
N THR A 324 -16.74 -27.07 -5.69
CA THR A 324 -18.02 -27.79 -5.62
C THR A 324 -18.62 -27.67 -4.23
N ILE A 325 -19.93 -27.74 -4.16
CA ILE A 325 -20.69 -27.84 -2.91
C ILE A 325 -21.59 -29.06 -2.98
N VAL A 326 -22.01 -29.53 -1.81
CA VAL A 326 -23.02 -30.61 -1.73
C VAL A 326 -24.38 -29.99 -1.41
N LYS A 327 -25.29 -30.02 -2.38
CA LYS A 327 -26.69 -29.57 -2.28
C LYS A 327 -27.60 -30.75 -2.00
N ILE A 328 -28.58 -30.56 -1.14
CA ILE A 328 -29.62 -31.58 -0.89
C ILE A 328 -30.81 -31.30 -1.79
N THR A 329 -31.17 -32.28 -2.61
CA THR A 329 -32.39 -32.27 -3.43
C THR A 329 -33.11 -33.60 -3.22
N ASP A 330 -34.39 -33.56 -2.88
CA ASP A 330 -35.24 -34.75 -2.60
C ASP A 330 -34.60 -35.71 -1.57
N GLY A 331 -33.95 -35.16 -0.53
CA GLY A 331 -33.30 -35.96 0.52
C GLY A 331 -32.01 -36.66 0.09
N LYS A 332 -31.46 -36.36 -1.08
CA LYS A 332 -30.23 -36.91 -1.64
C LYS A 332 -29.16 -35.85 -1.79
N ALA A 333 -27.92 -36.27 -1.60
CA ALA A 333 -26.74 -35.39 -1.76
C ALA A 333 -26.31 -35.30 -3.23
N ASN A 334 -26.31 -34.10 -3.77
CA ASN A 334 -25.87 -33.80 -5.14
C ASN A 334 -24.67 -32.88 -5.11
N PHE A 335 -23.58 -33.24 -5.79
CA PHE A 335 -22.38 -32.42 -5.93
C PHE A 335 -22.58 -31.46 -7.08
N VAL A 336 -22.59 -30.16 -6.80
CA VAL A 336 -22.85 -29.11 -7.78
C VAL A 336 -21.61 -28.26 -7.92
N PRO A 337 -21.07 -28.06 -9.14
CA PRO A 337 -20.01 -27.12 -9.37
C PRO A 337 -20.52 -25.70 -9.15
N VAL A 338 -19.69 -24.86 -8.48
CA VAL A 338 -20.04 -23.48 -8.18
C VAL A 338 -18.92 -22.55 -8.61
N GLU A 339 -19.30 -21.35 -9.02
CA GLU A 339 -18.37 -20.26 -9.23
C GLU A 339 -18.35 -19.37 -7.98
N LEU A 340 -17.16 -19.30 -7.35
CA LEU A 340 -16.95 -18.49 -6.17
C LEU A 340 -16.61 -17.05 -6.57
N GLY A 341 -17.35 -16.13 -6.00
CA GLY A 341 -17.05 -14.69 -6.04
C GLY A 341 -16.16 -14.24 -4.88
N PRO A 342 -16.20 -12.96 -4.53
CA PRO A 342 -15.45 -12.38 -3.43
C PRO A 342 -15.78 -13.03 -2.07
N ARG A 343 -14.82 -12.95 -1.16
CA ARG A 343 -15.02 -13.37 0.23
C ARG A 343 -15.97 -12.41 0.95
N ALA A 344 -16.89 -12.95 1.73
CA ALA A 344 -17.86 -12.22 2.54
C ALA A 344 -17.89 -12.80 3.96
N GLY A 345 -17.29 -12.11 4.91
CA GLY A 345 -17.14 -12.59 6.28
C GLY A 345 -16.40 -13.94 6.34
N GLN A 346 -17.04 -14.96 6.90
CA GLN A 346 -16.48 -16.32 7.01
C GLN A 346 -16.85 -17.24 5.84
N GLY A 347 -17.31 -16.68 4.71
CA GLY A 347 -17.72 -17.45 3.55
C GLY A 347 -17.38 -16.75 2.23
N TYR A 348 -17.95 -17.29 1.15
CA TYR A 348 -17.81 -16.76 -0.20
C TYR A 348 -19.17 -16.50 -0.82
N ILE A 349 -19.28 -15.42 -1.58
CA ILE A 349 -20.43 -15.17 -2.43
C ILE A 349 -20.38 -16.16 -3.59
N VAL A 350 -21.49 -16.82 -3.88
CA VAL A 350 -21.60 -17.76 -5.01
C VAL A 350 -22.31 -17.06 -6.16
N SER A 351 -21.60 -16.92 -7.28
CA SER A 351 -22.11 -16.26 -8.49
C SER A 351 -22.97 -17.20 -9.35
N GLN A 352 -22.65 -18.50 -9.38
CA GLN A 352 -23.37 -19.51 -10.19
C GLN A 352 -23.40 -20.86 -9.47
N GLY A 353 -24.47 -21.64 -9.71
CA GLY A 353 -24.61 -23.00 -9.20
C GLY A 353 -25.51 -23.12 -7.97
N LEU A 354 -25.98 -22.00 -7.38
CA LEU A 354 -26.90 -21.99 -6.24
C LEU A 354 -28.14 -21.13 -6.50
N GLN A 355 -29.22 -21.49 -5.78
CA GLN A 355 -30.46 -20.70 -5.75
C GLN A 355 -30.85 -20.39 -4.30
N ALA A 356 -31.62 -19.33 -4.12
CA ALA A 356 -32.22 -19.01 -2.84
C ALA A 356 -33.11 -20.16 -2.34
N GLY A 357 -32.93 -20.53 -1.08
CA GLY A 357 -33.66 -21.67 -0.46
C GLY A 357 -32.93 -23.01 -0.51
N ASP A 358 -31.86 -23.14 -1.26
CA ASP A 358 -31.06 -24.36 -1.34
C ASP A 358 -30.47 -24.76 0.02
N GLN A 359 -30.49 -26.05 0.32
CA GLN A 359 -29.81 -26.60 1.50
C GLN A 359 -28.43 -27.12 1.12
N VAL A 360 -27.41 -26.54 1.70
CA VAL A 360 -26.00 -26.86 1.46
C VAL A 360 -25.40 -27.56 2.68
N VAL A 361 -24.71 -28.67 2.44
CA VAL A 361 -24.01 -29.42 3.48
C VAL A 361 -22.74 -28.68 3.88
N VAL A 362 -22.60 -28.40 5.18
CA VAL A 362 -21.41 -27.74 5.76
C VAL A 362 -20.48 -28.77 6.39
N GLU A 363 -21.05 -29.80 7.05
CA GLU A 363 -20.28 -30.85 7.72
C GLU A 363 -20.82 -32.23 7.41
N GLY A 364 -19.96 -33.26 7.48
CA GLY A 364 -20.36 -34.66 7.26
C GLY A 364 -20.20 -35.13 5.81
N PHE A 365 -19.70 -34.32 4.91
CA PHE A 365 -19.56 -34.63 3.47
C PHE A 365 -18.60 -35.80 3.18
N GLN A 366 -17.63 -36.09 4.08
CA GLN A 366 -16.65 -37.18 3.91
C GLN A 366 -17.32 -38.58 3.88
N LYS A 367 -18.52 -38.68 4.42
CA LYS A 367 -19.31 -39.92 4.50
C LYS A 367 -20.35 -40.08 3.37
N ILE A 368 -20.41 -39.06 2.48
CA ILE A 368 -21.44 -38.99 1.45
C ILE A 368 -20.86 -39.32 0.08
N ARG A 369 -21.64 -40.12 -0.69
CA ARG A 369 -21.40 -40.32 -2.13
C ARG A 369 -22.46 -39.59 -2.94
N PRO A 370 -22.20 -39.22 -4.19
CA PRO A 370 -23.21 -38.62 -5.06
C PRO A 370 -24.49 -39.51 -5.09
N GLY A 371 -25.64 -38.87 -4.86
CA GLY A 371 -26.94 -39.56 -4.81
C GLY A 371 -27.26 -40.29 -3.51
N ALA A 372 -26.39 -40.26 -2.50
CA ALA A 372 -26.67 -40.93 -1.22
C ALA A 372 -27.82 -40.25 -0.45
N PRO A 373 -28.70 -41.03 0.21
CA PRO A 373 -29.74 -40.47 1.06
C PRO A 373 -29.12 -39.86 2.33
N VAL A 374 -29.50 -38.64 2.68
CA VAL A 374 -28.97 -37.89 3.83
C VAL A 374 -30.08 -37.45 4.77
N GLN A 375 -29.72 -37.25 6.05
CA GLN A 375 -30.58 -36.66 7.05
C GLN A 375 -30.05 -35.28 7.42
N PRO A 376 -30.70 -34.20 6.97
CA PRO A 376 -30.25 -32.85 7.25
C PRO A 376 -30.48 -32.49 8.73
N MET A 377 -29.45 -31.93 9.37
CA MET A 377 -29.50 -31.33 10.70
C MET A 377 -29.06 -29.86 10.58
N PRO A 378 -29.68 -28.91 11.32
CA PRO A 378 -29.29 -27.53 11.25
C PRO A 378 -27.82 -27.34 11.69
N TRP A 379 -27.03 -26.69 10.86
CA TRP A 379 -25.65 -26.29 11.23
C TRP A 379 -25.67 -25.11 12.21
N LYS A 380 -24.83 -25.20 13.27
CA LYS A 380 -24.61 -24.09 14.21
C LYS A 380 -23.14 -23.69 14.11
N PRO A 381 -22.83 -22.41 13.80
CA PRO A 381 -21.46 -21.92 13.80
C PRO A 381 -20.80 -22.12 15.17
N ALA A 382 -19.54 -22.55 15.19
CA ALA A 382 -18.80 -22.84 16.45
C ALA A 382 -18.62 -21.63 17.39
N GLY A 383 -18.95 -20.42 16.95
CA GLY A 383 -18.90 -19.20 17.76
C GLY A 383 -20.20 -18.80 18.47
N ALA A 384 -21.33 -19.44 18.15
CA ALA A 384 -22.62 -19.07 18.74
C ALA A 384 -22.86 -19.66 20.14
N ALA A 385 -22.06 -20.62 20.56
CA ALA A 385 -22.20 -21.28 21.86
C ALA A 385 -21.56 -20.50 23.03
N ALA A 386 -20.69 -19.53 22.77
CA ALA A 386 -19.97 -18.78 23.81
C ALA A 386 -20.72 -17.53 24.34
N GLN A 387 -21.78 -17.08 23.66
CA GLN A 387 -22.54 -15.89 24.06
C GLN A 387 -23.79 -16.17 24.88
N SER A 388 -24.16 -17.44 25.12
CA SER A 388 -25.35 -17.80 25.91
C SER A 388 -25.08 -18.23 27.35
N GLN A 389 -23.85 -18.09 27.86
CA GLN A 389 -23.50 -18.45 29.26
C GLN A 389 -23.01 -17.28 30.11
N SER A 390 -23.25 -16.03 29.72
CA SER A 390 -23.01 -14.87 30.57
C SER A 390 -24.30 -14.08 30.75
N HIS A 391 -25.19 -14.61 31.54
CA HIS A 391 -26.24 -13.85 32.24
C HIS A 391 -26.32 -14.38 33.68
#